data_d97ddbe84564e631c82e503e6adb34e2
#
_entry.id   d97ddbe84564e631c82e503e6adb34e2
#
_cell.length_a   1.000
_cell.length_b   1.000
_cell.length_c   1.000
_cell.angle_alpha   90.00
_cell.angle_beta   90.00
_cell.angle_gamma   90.00
#
_symmetry.space_group_name_H-M   'P 1'
#
loop_
_entity.id
_entity.type
_entity.pdbx_description
1 polymer ?
#
loop_
_entity_poly.entity_id
_entity_poly.type
_entity_poly.pdbx_seq_one_letter_code
_entity_poly.pdbx_strand_id
1 'polypeptide(L)'
;MEQYSRQFIEELAKHIDPAIADFFNMKHEIFKFPAKTFTELIDETLMDYLEGKTSREDLIPIVNKIKKSRLQKRARWYKSYINDVDTISIDEPKHPLSHIINMARSLPIDQYVNMFGNMELDEIIAQYKTKATEWKDNSNSLLIEFPGLSTFTNNSIFNSLKNDLIISAWKYIEADLAGNIDSYMRMFPEQLLNRPLFSPSSFTLMMDTASNNLLKEIITDENGQELLEVTVNTGKLTPPKSMDSNDLKLINAFISNINMQEFSREKSVIVDLNTLGKEVVDYHVGKNVLNKISNSCRKLVEYNFSYEEEGSKMYFNLFDNIAIKEDAERPYAIAQFGEILSNAIIQKKLISITSSSYDVLQNNLSKIICYALKREQIANQESLTNEYSYTYFQKIVRFKLKNKKKNLQLIQESLQEFVDNKIAIESFELKNGVFVIHFLPLSPAEIEDLHFDNTKAVSVSDKLK
;
A
#
# COMPACT_ATOMS: atom_id res chain seq x y z
N MET A 1 -5.31 24.14 1.09
CA MET A 1 -6.14 22.93 1.16
C MET A 1 -5.30 21.82 0.58
N GLU A 2 -5.07 20.77 1.33
CA GLU A 2 -4.38 19.58 0.83
C GLU A 2 -5.40 18.82 -0.05
N GLN A 3 -5.07 18.64 -1.30
CA GLN A 3 -5.86 17.88 -2.24
C GLN A 3 -5.27 16.47 -2.31
N TYR A 4 -6.08 15.46 -2.12
CA TYR A 4 -5.65 14.09 -2.27
C TYR A 4 -5.47 13.75 -3.76
N SER A 5 -4.43 12.99 -4.08
CA SER A 5 -4.20 12.54 -5.44
C SER A 5 -5.27 11.53 -5.88
N ARG A 6 -5.49 11.42 -7.18
CA ARG A 6 -6.43 10.44 -7.73
C ARG A 6 -5.98 9.01 -7.42
N GLN A 7 -4.68 8.74 -7.45
CA GLN A 7 -4.11 7.44 -7.07
C GLN A 7 -4.38 7.10 -5.60
N PHE A 8 -4.27 8.09 -4.69
CA PHE A 8 -4.64 7.89 -3.29
C PHE A 8 -6.10 7.47 -3.13
N ILE A 9 -7.02 8.09 -3.88
CA ILE A 9 -8.45 7.76 -3.84
C ILE A 9 -8.69 6.33 -4.34
N GLU A 10 -8.00 5.92 -5.40
CA GLU A 10 -8.08 4.55 -5.93
C GLU A 10 -7.53 3.52 -4.94
N GLU A 11 -6.42 3.82 -4.26
CA GLU A 11 -5.88 2.98 -3.19
C GLU A 11 -6.81 2.93 -1.98
N LEU A 12 -7.36 4.07 -1.57
CA LEU A 12 -8.37 4.11 -0.51
C LEU A 12 -9.56 3.20 -0.83
N ALA A 13 -9.99 3.17 -2.09
CA ALA A 13 -11.06 2.29 -2.56
C ALA A 13 -10.74 0.81 -2.35
N LYS A 14 -9.48 0.41 -2.55
CA LYS A 14 -9.03 -0.98 -2.34
C LYS A 14 -8.93 -1.36 -0.86
N HIS A 15 -8.70 -0.40 0.02
CA HIS A 15 -8.57 -0.61 1.47
C HIS A 15 -9.86 -0.37 2.26
N ILE A 16 -10.92 0.14 1.62
CA ILE A 16 -12.23 0.22 2.26
C ILE A 16 -12.69 -1.18 2.62
N ASP A 17 -13.29 -1.28 3.81
CA ASP A 17 -13.73 -2.54 4.41
C ASP A 17 -14.31 -3.51 3.36
N PRO A 18 -13.68 -4.68 3.14
CA PRO A 18 -14.11 -5.64 2.13
C PRO A 18 -15.59 -6.01 2.24
N ALA A 19 -16.16 -6.02 3.44
CA ALA A 19 -17.59 -6.33 3.65
C ALA A 19 -18.50 -5.31 2.96
N ILE A 20 -18.11 -4.04 2.84
CA ILE A 20 -18.86 -3.03 2.11
C ILE A 20 -18.82 -3.31 0.61
N ALA A 21 -17.62 -3.61 0.08
CA ALA A 21 -17.41 -3.92 -1.32
C ALA A 21 -18.17 -5.21 -1.72
N ASP A 22 -18.02 -6.26 -0.93
CA ASP A 22 -18.69 -7.54 -1.15
C ASP A 22 -20.21 -7.40 -1.07
N PHE A 23 -20.72 -6.67 -0.09
CA PHE A 23 -22.15 -6.40 0.01
C PHE A 23 -22.65 -5.67 -1.22
N PHE A 24 -21.95 -4.62 -1.69
CA PHE A 24 -22.35 -3.88 -2.89
C PHE A 24 -22.34 -4.79 -4.12
N ASN A 25 -21.28 -5.55 -4.34
CA ASN A 25 -21.13 -6.41 -5.51
C ASN A 25 -22.14 -7.56 -5.52
N MET A 26 -22.39 -8.22 -4.37
CA MET A 26 -23.33 -9.34 -4.26
C MET A 26 -24.80 -8.88 -4.31
N LYS A 27 -25.11 -7.69 -3.83
CA LYS A 27 -26.50 -7.23 -3.62
C LYS A 27 -26.94 -6.16 -4.61
N HIS A 28 -26.04 -5.69 -5.46
CA HIS A 28 -26.33 -4.64 -6.44
C HIS A 28 -27.58 -4.96 -7.28
N GLU A 29 -27.68 -6.17 -7.81
CA GLU A 29 -28.83 -6.60 -8.63
C GLU A 29 -30.10 -6.76 -7.80
N ILE A 30 -29.99 -7.32 -6.59
CA ILE A 30 -31.13 -7.58 -5.69
C ILE A 30 -31.77 -6.29 -5.22
N PHE A 31 -30.95 -5.33 -4.79
CA PHE A 31 -31.43 -4.05 -4.27
C PHE A 31 -31.64 -2.99 -5.35
N LYS A 32 -31.36 -3.31 -6.63
CA LYS A 32 -31.49 -2.35 -7.75
C LYS A 32 -30.87 -1.00 -7.42
N PHE A 33 -29.68 -1.00 -6.84
CA PHE A 33 -28.92 0.22 -6.71
C PHE A 33 -28.71 0.84 -8.09
N PRO A 34 -28.59 2.18 -8.20
CA PRO A 34 -28.25 2.80 -9.47
C PRO A 34 -27.06 2.06 -10.09
N ALA A 35 -27.12 1.81 -11.40
CA ALA A 35 -26.09 1.04 -12.11
C ALA A 35 -24.76 1.79 -12.08
N LYS A 36 -24.03 1.67 -10.99
CA LYS A 36 -22.75 2.28 -10.72
C LYS A 36 -21.82 1.22 -10.18
N THR A 37 -20.59 1.27 -10.64
CA THR A 37 -19.52 0.46 -10.05
C THR A 37 -19.26 0.90 -8.61
N PHE A 38 -18.62 0.04 -7.83
CA PHE A 38 -18.23 0.40 -6.47
C PHE A 38 -17.30 1.64 -6.45
N THR A 39 -16.41 1.75 -7.43
CA THR A 39 -15.52 2.92 -7.62
C THR A 39 -16.33 4.19 -7.89
N GLU A 40 -17.33 4.15 -8.76
CA GLU A 40 -18.22 5.30 -9.01
C GLU A 40 -19.03 5.70 -7.78
N LEU A 41 -19.42 4.73 -6.94
CA LEU A 41 -20.07 5.02 -5.66
C LEU A 41 -19.14 5.74 -4.69
N ILE A 42 -17.85 5.33 -4.64
CA ILE A 42 -16.83 5.99 -3.86
C ILE A 42 -16.60 7.40 -4.37
N ASP A 43 -16.40 7.57 -5.68
CA ASP A 43 -16.25 8.88 -6.31
C ASP A 43 -17.39 9.82 -5.90
N GLU A 44 -18.63 9.43 -6.10
CA GLU A 44 -19.75 10.29 -5.72
C GLU A 44 -19.91 10.55 -4.22
N THR A 45 -19.45 9.60 -3.40
CA THR A 45 -19.67 9.69 -1.96
C THR A 45 -18.54 10.42 -1.25
N LEU A 46 -17.32 10.29 -1.76
CA LEU A 46 -16.09 10.74 -1.10
C LEU A 46 -15.35 11.85 -1.84
N MET A 47 -15.55 11.99 -3.18
CA MET A 47 -14.78 12.97 -3.97
C MET A 47 -14.93 14.40 -3.47
N ASP A 48 -16.15 14.84 -3.11
CA ASP A 48 -16.36 16.16 -2.52
C ASP A 48 -15.55 16.39 -1.24
N TYR A 49 -15.21 15.32 -0.55
CA TYR A 49 -14.41 15.34 0.68
C TYR A 49 -12.91 15.21 0.39
N LEU A 50 -12.52 14.42 -0.60
CA LEU A 50 -11.13 14.09 -0.87
C LEU A 50 -10.47 15.05 -1.87
N GLU A 51 -11.23 15.70 -2.74
CA GLU A 51 -10.72 16.71 -3.69
C GLU A 51 -10.47 18.09 -3.06
N GLY A 52 -10.53 18.21 -1.75
CA GLY A 52 -10.19 19.44 -1.03
C GLY A 52 -11.25 20.55 -1.14
N LYS A 53 -12.47 20.23 -1.55
CA LYS A 53 -13.60 21.16 -1.51
C LYS A 53 -14.06 21.44 -0.07
N THR A 54 -13.69 20.54 0.84
CA THR A 54 -14.04 20.59 2.26
C THR A 54 -12.77 20.44 3.10
N SER A 55 -12.54 21.33 4.06
CA SER A 55 -11.39 21.23 4.96
C SER A 55 -11.57 20.08 5.95
N ARG A 56 -10.48 19.65 6.62
CA ARG A 56 -10.55 18.65 7.70
C ARG A 56 -11.48 19.10 8.83
N GLU A 57 -11.41 20.37 9.18
CA GLU A 57 -12.22 20.99 10.23
C GLU A 57 -13.70 20.93 9.88
N ASP A 58 -14.05 21.04 8.59
CA ASP A 58 -15.43 20.91 8.09
C ASP A 58 -15.89 19.44 8.03
N LEU A 59 -14.94 18.49 7.80
CA LEU A 59 -15.25 17.04 7.78
C LEU A 59 -15.58 16.49 9.15
N ILE A 60 -14.88 16.88 10.21
CA ILE A 60 -15.06 16.36 11.57
C ILE A 60 -16.53 16.47 12.05
N PRO A 61 -17.22 17.60 11.93
CA PRO A 61 -18.64 17.72 12.29
C PRO A 61 -19.53 16.78 11.48
N ILE A 62 -19.26 16.62 10.18
CA ILE A 62 -20.02 15.74 9.28
C ILE A 62 -19.88 14.28 9.72
N VAL A 63 -18.65 13.83 9.93
CA VAL A 63 -18.35 12.46 10.38
C VAL A 63 -18.96 12.20 11.74
N ASN A 64 -18.88 13.13 12.68
CA ASN A 64 -19.51 13.01 13.99
C ASN A 64 -21.04 12.93 13.91
N LYS A 65 -21.65 13.70 13.00
CA LYS A 65 -23.09 13.60 12.72
C LYS A 65 -23.47 12.24 12.16
N ILE A 66 -22.66 11.69 11.25
CA ILE A 66 -22.86 10.35 10.69
C ILE A 66 -22.70 9.29 11.76
N LYS A 67 -21.64 9.34 12.59
CA LYS A 67 -21.41 8.43 13.73
C LYS A 67 -22.62 8.43 14.68
N LYS A 68 -23.14 9.61 15.05
CA LYS A 68 -24.32 9.75 15.90
C LYS A 68 -25.59 9.18 15.25
N SER A 69 -25.82 9.49 13.98
CA SER A 69 -26.95 8.94 13.21
C SER A 69 -26.87 7.42 13.10
N ARG A 70 -25.68 6.88 12.89
CA ARG A 70 -25.41 5.44 12.83
C ARG A 70 -25.79 4.74 14.14
N LEU A 71 -25.40 5.26 15.29
CA LEU A 71 -25.77 4.71 16.60
C LEU A 71 -27.29 4.71 16.82
N GLN A 72 -27.97 5.80 16.43
CA GLN A 72 -29.42 5.88 16.54
C GLN A 72 -30.14 4.91 15.60
N LYS A 73 -29.63 4.69 14.38
CA LYS A 73 -30.17 3.69 13.45
C LYS A 73 -29.96 2.28 13.99
N ARG A 74 -28.77 1.99 14.53
CA ARG A 74 -28.47 0.70 15.14
C ARG A 74 -29.45 0.35 16.27
N ALA A 75 -29.67 1.28 17.18
CA ALA A 75 -30.61 1.09 18.27
C ALA A 75 -32.05 0.85 17.77
N ARG A 76 -32.48 1.59 16.74
CA ARG A 76 -33.83 1.41 16.14
C ARG A 76 -33.95 0.07 15.44
N TRP A 77 -32.96 -0.31 14.61
CA TRP A 77 -32.98 -1.56 13.87
C TRP A 77 -32.94 -2.76 14.83
N TYR A 78 -32.08 -2.71 15.86
CA TYR A 78 -32.06 -3.75 16.89
C TYR A 78 -33.41 -3.85 17.61
N LYS A 79 -33.99 -2.73 18.01
CA LYS A 79 -35.30 -2.70 18.69
C LYS A 79 -36.40 -3.31 17.80
N SER A 80 -36.47 -2.93 16.51
CA SER A 80 -37.48 -3.48 15.61
C SER A 80 -37.23 -4.96 15.24
N TYR A 81 -36.00 -5.47 15.45
CA TYR A 81 -35.66 -6.86 15.19
C TYR A 81 -35.94 -7.77 16.41
N ILE A 82 -35.72 -7.30 17.60
CA ILE A 82 -35.73 -8.13 18.81
C ILE A 82 -37.02 -7.93 19.65
N ASN A 83 -37.49 -6.69 19.82
CA ASN A 83 -38.58 -6.42 20.77
C ASN A 83 -39.94 -7.05 20.40
N ASP A 84 -40.16 -7.35 19.12
CA ASP A 84 -41.45 -7.85 18.69
C ASP A 84 -41.47 -9.39 18.49
N VAL A 85 -40.34 -10.05 18.83
CA VAL A 85 -40.20 -11.49 18.58
C VAL A 85 -41.18 -12.34 19.40
N ASP A 86 -41.42 -11.94 20.64
CA ASP A 86 -42.36 -12.67 21.56
C ASP A 86 -43.83 -12.36 21.24
N THR A 87 -44.09 -11.36 20.40
CA THR A 87 -45.46 -10.92 20.03
C THR A 87 -45.73 -11.03 18.53
N ILE A 88 -44.80 -11.58 17.74
CA ILE A 88 -44.96 -11.66 16.27
C ILE A 88 -46.13 -12.58 15.94
N SER A 89 -47.21 -11.98 15.49
CA SER A 89 -48.17 -12.70 14.65
C SER A 89 -47.49 -13.02 13.32
N ILE A 90 -47.55 -14.29 12.94
CA ILE A 90 -47.04 -14.81 11.65
C ILE A 90 -47.58 -14.01 10.47
N ASP A 91 -48.62 -13.25 10.66
CA ASP A 91 -49.35 -12.44 9.67
C ASP A 91 -48.84 -11.00 9.53
N GLU A 92 -47.80 -10.59 10.28
CA GLU A 92 -47.16 -9.26 10.06
C GLU A 92 -46.00 -9.32 9.06
N PRO A 93 -46.26 -9.03 7.76
CA PRO A 93 -45.26 -9.23 6.69
C PRO A 93 -44.08 -8.27 6.75
N LYS A 94 -44.07 -7.31 7.68
CA LYS A 94 -43.06 -6.25 7.78
C LYS A 94 -41.94 -6.50 8.77
N HIS A 95 -42.05 -7.55 9.60
CA HIS A 95 -41.03 -7.83 10.61
C HIS A 95 -39.85 -8.61 10.00
N PRO A 96 -38.58 -8.24 10.28
CA PRO A 96 -37.41 -8.93 9.75
C PRO A 96 -37.42 -10.45 9.98
N LEU A 97 -37.80 -10.90 11.17
CA LEU A 97 -37.90 -12.32 11.50
C LEU A 97 -39.05 -13.03 10.81
N SER A 98 -40.18 -12.35 10.55
CA SER A 98 -41.31 -12.94 9.83
C SER A 98 -40.92 -13.39 8.44
N HIS A 99 -40.04 -12.64 7.76
CA HIS A 99 -39.52 -13.04 6.45
C HIS A 99 -38.71 -14.35 6.53
N ILE A 100 -37.82 -14.46 7.53
CA ILE A 100 -37.00 -15.65 7.73
C ILE A 100 -37.84 -16.86 8.13
N ILE A 101 -38.80 -16.66 9.04
CA ILE A 101 -39.74 -17.69 9.49
C ILE A 101 -40.60 -18.16 8.32
N ASN A 102 -41.16 -17.25 7.54
CA ASN A 102 -41.97 -17.59 6.35
C ASN A 102 -41.13 -18.28 5.28
N MET A 103 -39.91 -17.83 5.05
CA MET A 103 -38.99 -18.47 4.14
C MET A 103 -38.66 -19.89 4.62
N ALA A 104 -38.27 -20.08 5.89
CA ALA A 104 -37.97 -21.39 6.44
C ALA A 104 -39.15 -22.35 6.35
N ARG A 105 -40.39 -21.87 6.54
CA ARG A 105 -41.62 -22.67 6.43
C ARG A 105 -42.02 -23.00 4.99
N SER A 106 -41.65 -22.17 4.02
CA SER A 106 -42.04 -22.34 2.62
C SER A 106 -41.05 -23.12 1.76
N LEU A 107 -39.80 -23.30 2.24
CA LEU A 107 -38.76 -23.97 1.51
C LEU A 107 -39.06 -25.48 1.39
N PRO A 108 -38.83 -26.10 0.22
CA PRO A 108 -38.71 -27.54 0.08
C PRO A 108 -37.64 -28.10 1.03
N ILE A 109 -37.81 -29.34 1.49
CA ILE A 109 -36.95 -29.89 2.56
C ILE A 109 -35.48 -29.95 2.20
N ASP A 110 -35.15 -30.19 0.93
CA ASP A 110 -33.80 -30.20 0.40
C ASP A 110 -33.15 -28.79 0.44
N GLN A 111 -33.91 -27.77 0.09
CA GLN A 111 -33.46 -26.37 0.17
C GLN A 111 -33.38 -25.88 1.61
N TYR A 112 -34.30 -26.33 2.48
CA TYR A 112 -34.24 -26.03 3.90
C TYR A 112 -32.96 -26.60 4.52
N VAL A 113 -32.67 -27.88 4.27
CA VAL A 113 -31.46 -28.55 4.80
C VAL A 113 -30.18 -27.90 4.24
N ASN A 114 -30.17 -27.49 2.97
CA ASN A 114 -29.02 -26.79 2.38
C ASN A 114 -28.78 -25.40 3.01
N MET A 115 -29.86 -24.72 3.41
CA MET A 115 -29.77 -23.33 3.95
C MET A 115 -29.57 -23.29 5.46
N PHE A 116 -30.24 -24.16 6.20
CA PHE A 116 -30.32 -24.14 7.65
C PHE A 116 -29.76 -25.43 8.31
N GLY A 117 -29.35 -26.39 7.53
CA GLY A 117 -28.97 -27.71 8.05
C GLY A 117 -30.15 -28.43 8.69
N ASN A 118 -29.90 -29.11 9.82
CA ASN A 118 -30.94 -29.84 10.61
C ASN A 118 -31.50 -28.97 11.74
N MET A 119 -31.34 -27.63 11.72
CA MET A 119 -31.81 -26.75 12.78
C MET A 119 -33.33 -26.69 12.82
N GLU A 120 -33.92 -26.79 14.02
CA GLU A 120 -35.33 -26.49 14.26
C GLU A 120 -35.61 -25.00 14.07
N LEU A 121 -36.86 -24.64 13.81
CA LEU A 121 -37.26 -23.23 13.61
C LEU A 121 -36.89 -22.34 14.79
N ASP A 122 -37.06 -22.83 16.01
CA ASP A 122 -36.71 -22.11 17.24
C ASP A 122 -35.19 -21.87 17.34
N GLU A 123 -34.37 -22.80 16.89
CA GLU A 123 -32.92 -22.67 16.81
C GLU A 123 -32.51 -21.60 15.79
N ILE A 124 -33.17 -21.58 14.63
CA ILE A 124 -32.95 -20.55 13.60
C ILE A 124 -33.27 -19.17 14.19
N ILE A 125 -34.42 -19.03 14.87
CA ILE A 125 -34.83 -17.77 15.51
C ILE A 125 -33.79 -17.36 16.58
N ALA A 126 -33.36 -18.29 17.41
CA ALA A 126 -32.35 -18.04 18.44
C ALA A 126 -31.03 -17.60 17.86
N GLN A 127 -30.57 -18.23 16.77
CA GLN A 127 -29.36 -17.87 16.08
C GLN A 127 -29.40 -16.43 15.52
N TYR A 128 -30.52 -16.04 14.93
CA TYR A 128 -30.67 -14.67 14.41
C TYR A 128 -30.73 -13.63 15.53
N LYS A 129 -31.37 -13.95 16.66
CA LYS A 129 -31.37 -13.10 17.87
C LYS A 129 -29.94 -12.90 18.37
N THR A 130 -29.17 -13.98 18.46
CA THR A 130 -27.76 -13.94 18.88
C THR A 130 -26.94 -13.05 17.95
N LYS A 131 -27.04 -13.25 16.64
CA LYS A 131 -26.34 -12.42 15.63
C LYS A 131 -26.71 -10.95 15.74
N ALA A 132 -27.98 -10.62 15.96
CA ALA A 132 -28.42 -9.24 16.13
C ALA A 132 -27.87 -8.60 17.41
N THR A 133 -27.76 -9.38 18.48
CA THR A 133 -27.19 -8.93 19.75
C THR A 133 -25.68 -8.69 19.61
N GLU A 134 -24.97 -9.64 19.04
CA GLU A 134 -23.53 -9.51 18.73
C GLU A 134 -23.25 -8.30 17.85
N TRP A 135 -24.04 -8.11 16.79
CA TRP A 135 -23.94 -6.94 15.92
C TRP A 135 -24.17 -5.63 16.67
N LYS A 136 -25.19 -5.58 17.57
CA LYS A 136 -25.46 -4.38 18.39
C LYS A 136 -24.32 -4.06 19.34
N ASP A 137 -23.77 -5.09 20.00
CA ASP A 137 -22.75 -4.93 21.05
C ASP A 137 -21.36 -4.66 20.45
N ASN A 138 -21.10 -5.07 19.21
CA ASN A 138 -19.86 -4.74 18.51
C ASN A 138 -19.95 -3.34 17.89
N SER A 139 -19.33 -2.35 18.53
CA SER A 139 -19.31 -0.94 18.06
C SER A 139 -18.69 -0.76 16.67
N ASN A 140 -17.87 -1.70 16.21
CA ASN A 140 -17.22 -1.68 14.91
C ASN A 140 -18.06 -2.29 13.79
N SER A 141 -19.13 -3.04 14.09
CA SER A 141 -20.01 -3.63 13.08
C SER A 141 -20.61 -2.56 12.17
N LEU A 142 -20.65 -2.84 10.88
CA LEU A 142 -21.26 -1.98 9.88
C LEU A 142 -22.79 -2.09 9.95
N LEU A 143 -23.52 -1.07 9.51
CA LEU A 143 -25.00 -1.12 9.47
C LEU A 143 -25.49 -2.12 8.44
N ILE A 144 -24.72 -2.32 7.35
CA ILE A 144 -25.04 -3.31 6.30
C ILE A 144 -24.93 -4.77 6.77
N GLU A 145 -24.22 -5.04 7.85
CA GLU A 145 -24.07 -6.40 8.43
C GLU A 145 -25.26 -6.79 9.31
N PHE A 146 -26.25 -5.91 9.43
CA PHE A 146 -27.43 -6.23 10.25
C PHE A 146 -28.18 -7.44 9.70
N PRO A 147 -28.43 -8.48 10.50
CA PRO A 147 -28.98 -9.74 10.02
C PRO A 147 -30.41 -9.63 9.44
N GLY A 148 -31.14 -8.58 9.76
CA GLY A 148 -32.47 -8.28 9.22
C GLY A 148 -32.48 -7.30 8.06
N LEU A 149 -31.34 -7.01 7.45
CA LEU A 149 -31.21 -5.94 6.44
C LEU A 149 -32.14 -6.08 5.23
N SER A 150 -32.40 -7.31 4.78
CA SER A 150 -33.25 -7.60 3.61
C SER A 150 -34.68 -7.11 3.73
N THR A 151 -35.14 -6.79 4.93
CA THR A 151 -36.50 -6.31 5.19
C THR A 151 -36.64 -4.78 5.17
N PHE A 152 -35.51 -4.06 5.06
CA PHE A 152 -35.51 -2.60 4.99
C PHE A 152 -35.64 -2.11 3.54
N THR A 153 -36.06 -0.86 3.37
CA THR A 153 -36.17 -0.25 2.03
C THR A 153 -34.81 -0.04 1.38
N ASN A 154 -34.74 -0.17 0.05
CA ASN A 154 -33.53 0.06 -0.71
C ASN A 154 -32.85 1.41 -0.40
N ASN A 155 -33.63 2.48 -0.26
CA ASN A 155 -33.09 3.81 0.11
C ASN A 155 -32.46 3.82 1.50
N SER A 156 -33.02 3.10 2.47
CA SER A 156 -32.46 3.01 3.81
C SER A 156 -31.13 2.24 3.80
N ILE A 157 -31.06 1.16 3.04
CA ILE A 157 -29.86 0.35 2.86
C ILE A 157 -28.79 1.16 2.14
N PHE A 158 -29.11 1.80 1.02
CA PHE A 158 -28.18 2.60 0.22
C PHE A 158 -27.59 3.77 1.05
N ASN A 159 -28.42 4.48 1.79
CA ASN A 159 -27.94 5.54 2.68
C ASN A 159 -27.07 5.00 3.82
N SER A 160 -27.31 3.78 4.30
CA SER A 160 -26.47 3.14 5.30
C SER A 160 -25.14 2.73 4.72
N LEU A 161 -25.13 2.20 3.50
CA LEU A 161 -23.90 1.87 2.75
C LEU A 161 -23.03 3.11 2.56
N LYS A 162 -23.60 4.24 2.11
CA LYS A 162 -22.87 5.51 2.00
C LYS A 162 -22.26 5.96 3.34
N ASN A 163 -23.02 5.84 4.43
CA ASN A 163 -22.53 6.20 5.75
C ASN A 163 -21.39 5.29 6.21
N ASP A 164 -21.49 3.99 5.95
CA ASP A 164 -20.43 3.03 6.29
C ASP A 164 -19.17 3.27 5.44
N LEU A 165 -19.30 3.61 4.16
CA LEU A 165 -18.20 4.05 3.30
C LEU A 165 -17.48 5.27 3.88
N ILE A 166 -18.21 6.32 4.24
CA ILE A 166 -17.64 7.54 4.81
C ILE A 166 -16.92 7.24 6.12
N ILE A 167 -17.48 6.41 7.00
CA ILE A 167 -16.85 6.02 8.27
C ILE A 167 -15.59 5.18 8.03
N SER A 168 -15.61 4.24 7.09
CA SER A 168 -14.44 3.42 6.74
C SER A 168 -13.33 4.28 6.13
N ALA A 169 -13.66 5.14 5.18
CA ALA A 169 -12.71 6.07 4.58
C ALA A 169 -12.12 7.03 5.62
N TRP A 170 -12.93 7.55 6.52
CA TRP A 170 -12.46 8.45 7.58
C TRP A 170 -11.42 7.78 8.49
N LYS A 171 -11.56 6.50 8.81
CA LYS A 171 -10.56 5.79 9.62
C LYS A 171 -9.18 5.80 8.95
N TYR A 172 -9.13 5.66 7.62
CA TYR A 172 -7.89 5.74 6.86
C TYR A 172 -7.37 7.17 6.80
N ILE A 173 -8.24 8.14 6.55
CA ILE A 173 -7.89 9.56 6.52
C ILE A 173 -7.36 10.03 7.88
N GLU A 174 -7.98 9.62 9.00
CA GLU A 174 -7.48 9.95 10.35
C GLU A 174 -6.11 9.31 10.62
N ALA A 175 -5.92 8.06 10.23
CA ALA A 175 -4.64 7.38 10.38
C ALA A 175 -3.55 8.06 9.53
N ASP A 176 -3.90 8.47 8.33
CA ASP A 176 -3.02 9.14 7.38
C ASP A 176 -2.66 10.57 7.84
N LEU A 177 -3.65 11.33 8.28
CA LEU A 177 -3.43 12.69 8.81
C LEU A 177 -2.69 12.72 10.15
N ALA A 178 -2.71 11.61 10.91
CA ALA A 178 -1.90 11.46 12.11
C ALA A 178 -0.43 11.18 11.79
N GLY A 179 -0.12 10.78 10.55
CA GLY A 179 1.21 10.39 10.15
C GLY A 179 1.60 10.56 8.69
N ASN A 180 0.77 10.28 7.67
CA ASN A 180 1.26 10.26 6.28
C ASN A 180 0.17 10.15 5.22
N ILE A 181 0.09 11.14 4.35
CA ILE A 181 -0.74 11.11 3.13
C ILE A 181 -0.20 10.09 2.11
N ASP A 182 1.09 9.76 2.19
CA ASP A 182 1.77 8.90 1.23
C ASP A 182 1.94 7.44 1.70
N SER A 183 1.27 7.01 2.78
CA SER A 183 1.39 5.64 3.32
C SER A 183 0.95 4.54 2.35
N TYR A 184 0.12 4.89 1.34
CA TYR A 184 -0.35 3.99 0.29
C TYR A 184 0.52 3.98 -0.95
N MET A 185 1.56 4.80 -0.96
CA MET A 185 2.53 4.85 -2.05
C MET A 185 3.86 4.30 -1.57
N ARG A 186 4.51 3.53 -2.41
CA ARG A 186 5.91 3.16 -2.24
C ARG A 186 6.74 4.07 -3.12
N MET A 187 7.73 4.74 -2.54
CA MET A 187 8.50 5.78 -3.20
C MET A 187 9.99 5.51 -3.13
N PHE A 188 10.69 5.82 -4.20
CA PHE A 188 12.14 5.69 -4.25
C PHE A 188 12.77 6.86 -5.03
N PRO A 189 13.93 7.40 -4.60
CA PRO A 189 14.59 8.51 -5.27
C PRO A 189 14.98 8.20 -6.71
N GLU A 190 14.56 9.05 -7.65
CA GLU A 190 14.82 8.86 -9.07
C GLU A 190 16.32 8.79 -9.39
N GLN A 191 17.11 9.64 -8.77
CA GLN A 191 18.56 9.71 -8.95
C GLN A 191 19.32 8.44 -8.54
N LEU A 192 18.73 7.58 -7.70
CA LEU A 192 19.30 6.31 -7.26
C LEU A 192 18.87 5.12 -8.11
N LEU A 193 17.91 5.29 -9.03
CA LEU A 193 17.39 4.19 -9.86
C LEU A 193 18.43 3.57 -10.80
N ASN A 194 19.41 4.34 -11.22
CA ASN A 194 20.50 3.86 -12.09
C ASN A 194 21.76 3.49 -11.27
N ARG A 195 21.59 3.10 -9.99
CA ARG A 195 22.69 2.66 -9.13
C ARG A 195 22.36 1.28 -8.59
N PRO A 196 23.22 0.27 -8.79
CA PRO A 196 22.97 -1.12 -8.39
C PRO A 196 23.18 -1.30 -6.87
N LEU A 197 22.34 -0.63 -6.07
CA LEU A 197 22.40 -0.68 -4.61
C LEU A 197 21.96 -2.03 -4.06
N PHE A 198 20.93 -2.63 -4.66
CA PHE A 198 20.24 -3.80 -4.14
C PHE A 198 20.47 -5.04 -5.00
N SER A 199 20.50 -6.20 -4.34
CA SER A 199 20.53 -7.52 -4.97
C SER A 199 19.24 -8.30 -4.69
N PRO A 200 18.80 -9.22 -5.57
CA PRO A 200 17.60 -10.03 -5.33
C PRO A 200 17.70 -10.89 -4.07
N SER A 201 18.92 -11.26 -3.66
CA SER A 201 19.19 -12.02 -2.43
C SER A 201 20.49 -11.54 -1.80
N SER A 202 20.49 -11.47 -0.47
CA SER A 202 21.69 -11.09 0.28
C SER A 202 22.84 -12.10 0.07
N PHE A 203 24.04 -11.61 -0.14
CA PHE A 203 25.26 -12.40 -0.26
C PHE A 203 26.41 -11.71 0.44
N THR A 204 27.43 -12.49 0.86
CA THR A 204 28.64 -11.95 1.45
C THR A 204 29.44 -11.18 0.41
N LEU A 205 29.83 -9.95 0.75
CA LEU A 205 30.65 -9.11 -0.12
C LEU A 205 32.06 -9.65 -0.18
N MET A 206 32.60 -9.84 -1.39
CA MET A 206 34.01 -10.12 -1.60
C MET A 206 34.72 -8.77 -1.74
N MET A 207 35.30 -8.33 -0.67
CA MET A 207 35.94 -7.02 -0.62
C MET A 207 37.46 -7.20 -0.60
N ASP A 208 38.16 -6.40 -1.37
CA ASP A 208 39.62 -6.33 -1.28
C ASP A 208 40.01 -5.77 0.09
N THR A 209 40.83 -6.54 0.79
CA THR A 209 41.38 -6.16 2.10
C THR A 209 42.41 -5.05 1.93
N ALA A 210 41.99 -3.83 1.76
CA ALA A 210 42.83 -2.67 1.83
C ALA A 210 42.76 -2.11 3.25
N SER A 211 43.88 -2.18 3.97
CA SER A 211 44.28 -1.47 5.17
C SER A 211 43.20 -0.74 6.01
N ASN A 212 43.21 -0.97 7.30
CA ASN A 212 42.49 -0.19 8.33
C ASN A 212 41.00 -0.42 8.50
N ASN A 213 40.48 -1.66 8.47
CA ASN A 213 39.05 -1.97 8.72
C ASN A 213 38.05 -1.38 7.71
N LEU A 214 38.53 -0.86 6.59
CA LEU A 214 37.70 -0.40 5.48
C LEU A 214 37.68 -1.45 4.38
N LEU A 215 36.52 -2.00 4.09
CA LEU A 215 36.31 -2.90 2.96
C LEU A 215 35.73 -2.10 1.80
N LYS A 216 36.30 -2.28 0.61
CA LYS A 216 35.91 -1.58 -0.60
C LYS A 216 35.54 -2.60 -1.69
N GLU A 217 34.43 -2.38 -2.38
CA GLU A 217 34.03 -3.16 -3.54
C GLU A 217 33.61 -2.23 -4.68
N ILE A 218 34.11 -2.50 -5.87
CA ILE A 218 33.75 -1.79 -7.09
C ILE A 218 32.79 -2.68 -7.91
N ILE A 219 31.59 -2.18 -8.17
CA ILE A 219 30.57 -2.83 -8.99
C ILE A 219 30.71 -2.33 -10.41
N THR A 220 30.94 -3.25 -11.35
CA THR A 220 31.10 -2.95 -12.78
C THR A 220 30.02 -3.61 -13.62
N ASP A 221 29.72 -3.03 -14.78
CA ASP A 221 28.90 -3.68 -15.80
C ASP A 221 29.69 -4.77 -16.57
N GLU A 222 29.04 -5.38 -17.58
CA GLU A 222 29.67 -6.42 -18.44
C GLU A 222 30.83 -5.89 -19.29
N ASN A 223 30.93 -4.57 -19.51
CA ASN A 223 31.97 -3.92 -20.25
C ASN A 223 33.14 -3.45 -19.38
N GLY A 224 33.03 -3.65 -18.04
CA GLY A 224 34.02 -3.22 -17.06
C GLY A 224 33.91 -1.75 -16.64
N GLN A 225 32.82 -1.07 -17.03
CA GLN A 225 32.55 0.29 -16.57
C GLN A 225 32.16 0.28 -15.10
N GLU A 226 32.77 1.13 -14.29
CA GLU A 226 32.42 1.32 -12.90
C GLU A 226 31.02 1.94 -12.77
N LEU A 227 30.13 1.28 -12.03
CA LEU A 227 28.77 1.72 -11.79
C LEU A 227 28.59 2.30 -10.38
N LEU A 228 29.23 1.67 -9.40
CA LEU A 228 29.12 2.02 -8.00
C LEU A 228 30.31 1.47 -7.21
N GLU A 229 30.83 2.28 -6.33
CA GLU A 229 31.80 1.87 -5.32
C GLU A 229 31.06 1.78 -3.96
N VAL A 230 31.24 0.66 -3.27
CA VAL A 230 30.68 0.44 -1.93
C VAL A 230 31.82 0.33 -0.94
N THR A 231 31.80 1.16 0.10
CA THR A 231 32.76 1.11 1.20
C THR A 231 32.04 0.83 2.51
N VAL A 232 32.54 -0.14 3.28
CA VAL A 232 31.98 -0.53 4.57
C VAL A 232 33.06 -0.48 5.65
N ASN A 233 32.76 0.15 6.77
CA ASN A 233 33.62 0.14 7.94
C ASN A 233 33.38 -1.15 8.75
N THR A 234 34.39 -2.04 8.78
CA THR A 234 34.27 -3.37 9.40
C THR A 234 34.92 -3.43 10.78
N GLY A 235 34.68 -2.52 11.65
CA GLY A 235 35.16 -2.62 13.03
C GLY A 235 34.70 -3.89 13.78
N LYS A 236 34.00 -4.84 13.14
CA LYS A 236 33.48 -6.10 13.71
C LYS A 236 33.65 -7.30 12.77
N LEU A 237 33.92 -8.46 13.40
CA LEU A 237 34.29 -9.76 12.82
C LEU A 237 33.28 -10.43 11.84
N THR A 238 32.12 -9.87 11.55
CA THR A 238 31.15 -10.47 10.62
C THR A 238 31.32 -9.90 9.21
N PRO A 239 31.52 -10.76 8.20
CA PRO A 239 31.62 -10.28 6.81
C PRO A 239 30.34 -9.53 6.39
N PRO A 240 30.50 -8.34 5.78
CA PRO A 240 29.37 -7.55 5.33
C PRO A 240 28.58 -8.27 4.23
N LYS A 241 27.27 -8.06 4.21
CA LYS A 241 26.35 -8.65 3.22
C LYS A 241 25.80 -7.57 2.32
N SER A 242 25.58 -7.89 1.04
CA SER A 242 24.91 -6.97 0.10
C SER A 242 23.57 -6.50 0.65
N MET A 243 23.18 -5.30 0.29
CA MET A 243 21.81 -4.84 0.46
C MET A 243 20.86 -5.64 -0.45
N ASP A 244 19.66 -5.91 0.03
CA ASP A 244 18.66 -6.71 -0.69
C ASP A 244 17.26 -6.07 -0.66
N SER A 245 16.27 -6.79 -1.16
CA SER A 245 14.88 -6.31 -1.21
C SER A 245 14.28 -6.00 0.17
N ASN A 246 14.76 -6.61 1.27
CA ASN A 246 14.27 -6.28 2.60
C ASN A 246 14.80 -4.91 3.07
N ASP A 247 16.04 -4.58 2.70
CA ASP A 247 16.61 -3.26 2.97
C ASP A 247 15.86 -2.18 2.18
N LEU A 248 15.47 -2.47 0.92
CA LEU A 248 14.62 -1.58 0.12
C LEU A 248 13.23 -1.40 0.75
N LYS A 249 12.58 -2.47 1.22
CA LYS A 249 11.31 -2.40 1.94
C LYS A 249 11.41 -1.51 3.19
N LEU A 250 12.52 -1.61 3.93
CA LEU A 250 12.75 -0.79 5.11
C LEU A 250 12.92 0.69 4.76
N ILE A 251 13.62 1.02 3.67
CA ILE A 251 13.72 2.39 3.15
C ILE A 251 12.33 2.91 2.79
N ASN A 252 11.54 2.11 2.05
CA ASN A 252 10.17 2.46 1.70
C ASN A 252 9.30 2.71 2.94
N ALA A 253 9.44 1.86 3.96
CA ALA A 253 8.71 2.02 5.21
C ALA A 253 9.08 3.33 5.93
N PHE A 254 10.35 3.72 5.95
CA PHE A 254 10.74 5.01 6.48
C PHE A 254 10.21 6.18 5.66
N ILE A 255 10.32 6.14 4.33
CA ILE A 255 9.82 7.20 3.44
C ILE A 255 8.30 7.35 3.56
N SER A 256 7.56 6.24 3.58
CA SER A 256 6.09 6.24 3.69
C SER A 256 5.58 6.76 5.05
N ASN A 257 6.43 6.86 6.06
CA ASN A 257 6.07 7.38 7.38
C ASN A 257 6.57 8.80 7.65
N ILE A 258 6.96 9.55 6.61
CA ILE A 258 7.45 10.93 6.73
C ILE A 258 6.28 11.91 6.90
N ASN A 259 6.34 12.71 7.95
CA ASN A 259 5.58 13.95 8.05
C ASN A 259 6.39 15.08 7.40
N MET A 260 5.97 15.58 6.25
CA MET A 260 6.73 16.57 5.47
C MET A 260 6.99 17.88 6.21
N GLN A 261 6.10 18.31 7.12
CA GLN A 261 6.31 19.56 7.89
C GLN A 261 7.47 19.40 8.88
N GLU A 262 7.54 18.28 9.57
CA GLU A 262 8.62 17.96 10.52
C GLU A 262 9.90 17.59 9.77
N PHE A 263 9.77 16.78 8.73
CA PHE A 263 10.90 16.29 7.93
C PHE A 263 11.70 17.41 7.27
N SER A 264 11.04 18.46 6.80
CA SER A 264 11.72 19.63 6.20
C SER A 264 12.69 20.31 7.16
N ARG A 265 12.50 20.18 8.48
CA ARG A 265 13.35 20.77 9.52
C ARG A 265 14.38 19.77 10.03
N GLU A 266 13.96 18.56 10.32
CA GLU A 266 14.75 17.59 11.08
C GLU A 266 15.41 16.53 10.21
N LYS A 267 14.95 16.34 8.97
CA LYS A 267 15.37 15.27 8.04
C LYS A 267 15.33 13.87 8.68
N SER A 268 14.42 13.67 9.61
CA SER A 268 14.24 12.45 10.37
C SER A 268 12.80 11.98 10.38
N VAL A 269 12.60 10.67 10.65
CA VAL A 269 11.29 10.08 10.84
C VAL A 269 11.30 9.17 12.05
N ILE A 270 10.18 9.12 12.76
CA ILE A 270 9.95 8.19 13.87
C ILE A 270 8.89 7.18 13.41
N VAL A 271 9.21 5.89 13.46
CA VAL A 271 8.31 4.83 13.02
C VAL A 271 8.19 3.75 14.10
N ASP A 272 6.96 3.34 14.39
CA ASP A 272 6.67 2.22 15.30
C ASP A 272 7.29 0.92 14.78
N LEU A 273 7.91 0.11 15.67
CA LEU A 273 8.58 -1.13 15.25
C LEU A 273 7.60 -2.19 14.74
N ASN A 274 6.34 -2.19 15.17
CA ASN A 274 5.34 -3.10 14.62
C ASN A 274 4.98 -2.73 13.18
N THR A 275 4.93 -1.43 12.87
CA THR A 275 4.76 -0.94 11.50
C THR A 275 5.93 -1.38 10.62
N LEU A 276 7.18 -1.17 11.05
CA LEU A 276 8.36 -1.66 10.31
C LEU A 276 8.35 -3.19 10.16
N GLY A 277 7.93 -3.91 11.19
CA GLY A 277 7.84 -5.37 11.16
C GLY A 277 6.86 -5.90 10.13
N LYS A 278 5.69 -5.28 10.02
CA LYS A 278 4.68 -5.63 9.02
C LYS A 278 5.17 -5.38 7.59
N GLU A 279 5.80 -4.24 7.35
CA GLU A 279 6.32 -3.86 6.04
C GLU A 279 7.47 -4.77 5.57
N VAL A 280 8.36 -5.19 6.48
CA VAL A 280 9.56 -5.96 6.13
C VAL A 280 9.30 -7.47 6.07
N VAL A 281 8.38 -8.03 6.88
CA VAL A 281 8.26 -9.49 7.09
C VAL A 281 6.82 -10.02 7.08
N ASP A 282 5.82 -9.19 6.89
CA ASP A 282 4.37 -9.53 6.93
C ASP A 282 3.87 -10.17 8.25
N TYR A 283 4.62 -10.04 9.36
CA TYR A 283 4.31 -10.68 10.65
C TYR A 283 4.48 -9.72 11.84
N HIS A 284 3.89 -10.10 12.97
CA HIS A 284 4.12 -9.41 14.25
C HIS A 284 5.58 -9.46 14.68
N VAL A 285 6.07 -8.38 15.27
CA VAL A 285 7.46 -8.23 15.67
C VAL A 285 7.81 -9.19 16.82
N GLY A 286 8.52 -10.26 16.48
CA GLY A 286 9.20 -11.12 17.43
C GLY A 286 10.72 -10.90 17.37
N LYS A 287 11.46 -11.51 18.30
CA LYS A 287 12.93 -11.36 18.40
C LYS A 287 13.67 -11.57 17.07
N ASN A 288 13.23 -12.50 16.24
CA ASN A 288 13.84 -12.76 14.94
C ASN A 288 13.61 -11.64 13.94
N VAL A 289 12.44 -10.99 14.00
CA VAL A 289 12.09 -9.84 13.15
C VAL A 289 12.88 -8.60 13.56
N LEU A 290 12.98 -8.34 14.85
CA LEU A 290 13.85 -7.28 15.40
C LEU A 290 15.30 -7.43 14.95
N ASN A 291 15.86 -8.64 15.02
CA ASN A 291 17.21 -8.91 14.55
C ASN A 291 17.37 -8.62 13.04
N LYS A 292 16.36 -8.93 12.22
CA LYS A 292 16.38 -8.61 10.79
C LYS A 292 16.33 -7.09 10.57
N ILE A 293 15.41 -6.38 11.23
CA ILE A 293 15.31 -4.93 11.16
C ILE A 293 16.64 -4.29 11.61
N SER A 294 17.18 -4.67 12.75
CA SER A 294 18.46 -4.15 13.26
C SER A 294 19.62 -4.39 12.29
N ASN A 295 19.69 -5.57 11.68
CA ASN A 295 20.73 -5.87 10.68
C ASN A 295 20.56 -5.03 9.41
N SER A 296 19.34 -4.80 8.94
CA SER A 296 19.08 -3.92 7.80
C SER A 296 19.39 -2.46 8.15
N CYS A 297 18.93 -1.95 9.30
CA CYS A 297 19.26 -0.60 9.77
C CYS A 297 20.78 -0.37 9.82
N ARG A 298 21.52 -1.37 10.33
CA ARG A 298 22.98 -1.29 10.37
C ARG A 298 23.59 -1.16 8.98
N LYS A 299 23.13 -1.95 7.98
CA LYS A 299 23.61 -1.84 6.60
C LYS A 299 23.31 -0.45 6.01
N LEU A 300 22.10 0.07 6.25
CA LEU A 300 21.66 1.38 5.75
C LEU A 300 22.51 2.54 6.27
N VAL A 301 23.11 2.41 7.47
CA VAL A 301 23.96 3.44 8.09
C VAL A 301 25.45 3.22 7.81
N GLU A 302 25.92 1.95 7.86
CA GLU A 302 27.36 1.64 7.78
C GLU A 302 27.91 1.65 6.34
N TYR A 303 27.03 1.62 5.32
CA TYR A 303 27.45 1.57 3.92
C TYR A 303 27.55 2.98 3.33
N ASN A 304 28.76 3.29 2.84
CA ASN A 304 29.02 4.49 2.08
C ASN A 304 29.15 4.12 0.60
N PHE A 305 28.62 4.93 -0.24
CA PHE A 305 28.57 4.74 -1.68
C PHE A 305 29.29 5.88 -2.39
N SER A 306 29.94 5.57 -3.49
CA SER A 306 30.39 6.61 -4.43
C SER A 306 30.22 6.16 -5.87
N TYR A 307 30.00 7.12 -6.75
CA TYR A 307 29.94 6.93 -8.19
C TYR A 307 30.49 8.16 -8.91
N GLU A 308 30.85 7.97 -10.16
CA GLU A 308 31.33 9.05 -11.02
C GLU A 308 30.20 9.53 -11.92
N GLU A 309 29.99 10.84 -11.98
CA GLU A 309 28.98 11.50 -12.82
C GLU A 309 29.55 12.81 -13.34
N GLU A 310 29.53 12.99 -14.65
CA GLU A 310 30.04 14.19 -15.34
C GLU A 310 31.46 14.62 -14.89
N GLY A 311 32.33 13.64 -14.62
CA GLY A 311 33.71 13.87 -14.19
C GLY A 311 33.86 14.28 -12.72
N SER A 312 32.78 14.23 -11.96
CA SER A 312 32.77 14.46 -10.52
C SER A 312 32.49 13.17 -9.76
N LYS A 313 33.24 12.90 -8.70
CA LYS A 313 33.00 11.76 -7.82
C LYS A 313 32.05 12.14 -6.70
N MET A 314 30.87 11.55 -6.70
CA MET A 314 29.82 11.77 -5.71
C MET A 314 29.95 10.72 -4.58
N TYR A 315 29.91 11.17 -3.33
CA TYR A 315 29.92 10.32 -2.14
C TYR A 315 28.61 10.49 -1.38
N PHE A 316 28.02 9.41 -0.90
CA PHE A 316 26.79 9.46 -0.12
C PHE A 316 26.58 8.26 0.78
N ASN A 317 25.77 8.43 1.81
CA ASN A 317 25.11 7.40 2.59
C ASN A 317 23.60 7.53 2.47
N LEU A 318 22.87 6.46 2.72
CA LEU A 318 21.42 6.49 2.68
C LEU A 318 20.83 7.09 3.95
N PHE A 319 21.39 6.73 5.10
CA PHE A 319 21.01 7.27 6.41
C PHE A 319 22.25 7.67 7.19
N ASP A 320 22.17 8.81 7.86
CA ASP A 320 23.23 9.28 8.76
C ASP A 320 23.23 8.51 10.07
N ASN A 321 22.01 8.19 10.56
CA ASN A 321 21.83 7.42 11.79
C ASN A 321 20.45 6.73 11.79
N ILE A 322 20.37 5.54 12.42
CA ILE A 322 19.11 4.88 12.76
C ILE A 322 19.23 4.37 14.20
N ALA A 323 18.40 4.91 15.10
CA ALA A 323 18.33 4.50 16.50
C ALA A 323 17.07 3.67 16.75
N ILE A 324 17.22 2.48 17.34
CA ILE A 324 16.10 1.61 17.72
C ILE A 324 15.92 1.70 19.24
N LYS A 325 14.70 1.98 19.68
CA LYS A 325 14.28 2.09 21.09
C LYS A 325 13.32 0.95 21.42
N GLU A 326 13.92 -0.19 21.83
CA GLU A 326 13.16 -1.42 22.15
C GLU A 326 12.49 -1.37 23.52
N ASP A 327 13.09 -0.68 24.49
CA ASP A 327 12.63 -0.63 25.89
C ASP A 327 11.57 0.46 26.15
N ALA A 328 11.11 1.15 25.10
CA ALA A 328 10.04 2.12 25.22
C ALA A 328 8.69 1.42 25.42
N GLU A 329 7.73 2.09 26.07
CA GLU A 329 6.35 1.60 26.22
C GLU A 329 5.70 1.23 24.86
N ARG A 330 6.04 1.99 23.82
CA ARG A 330 5.81 1.65 22.41
C ARG A 330 7.15 1.64 21.71
N PRO A 331 7.69 0.46 21.35
CA PRO A 331 8.97 0.38 20.66
C PRO A 331 8.95 1.08 19.30
N TYR A 332 10.00 1.87 19.01
CA TYR A 332 10.09 2.66 17.76
C TYR A 332 11.52 2.76 17.25
N ALA A 333 11.65 3.14 15.99
CA ALA A 333 12.91 3.52 15.37
C ALA A 333 12.90 5.01 14.97
N ILE A 334 14.03 5.69 15.14
CA ILE A 334 14.29 7.03 14.64
C ILE A 334 15.30 6.91 13.52
N ALA A 335 14.95 7.32 12.31
CA ALA A 335 15.85 7.31 11.16
C ALA A 335 16.17 8.75 10.72
N GLN A 336 17.45 9.11 10.72
CA GLN A 336 18.00 10.34 10.18
C GLN A 336 18.45 10.06 8.75
N PHE A 337 17.85 10.72 7.78
CA PHE A 337 18.14 10.50 6.36
C PHE A 337 19.43 11.18 5.94
N GLY A 338 20.24 10.49 5.15
CA GLY A 338 21.38 11.07 4.47
C GLY A 338 20.97 12.13 3.45
N GLU A 339 21.92 12.96 3.05
CA GLU A 339 21.64 14.16 2.23
C GLU A 339 20.96 13.82 0.90
N ILE A 340 21.37 12.75 0.22
CA ILE A 340 20.83 12.37 -1.09
C ILE A 340 19.34 12.00 -1.00
N LEU A 341 18.95 11.24 0.03
CA LEU A 341 17.56 10.87 0.26
C LEU A 341 16.73 12.07 0.72
N SER A 342 17.24 12.85 1.67
CA SER A 342 16.56 14.04 2.20
C SER A 342 16.26 15.04 1.09
N ASN A 343 17.23 15.32 0.22
CA ASN A 343 17.07 16.27 -0.87
C ASN A 343 16.07 15.75 -1.92
N ALA A 344 16.10 14.45 -2.26
CA ALA A 344 15.12 13.87 -3.18
C ALA A 344 13.69 13.98 -2.64
N ILE A 345 13.50 13.72 -1.34
CA ILE A 345 12.20 13.80 -0.69
C ILE A 345 11.69 15.25 -0.65
N ILE A 346 12.54 16.20 -0.20
CA ILE A 346 12.17 17.61 -0.10
C ILE A 346 11.89 18.22 -1.48
N GLN A 347 12.66 17.82 -2.51
CA GLN A 347 12.48 18.29 -3.89
C GLN A 347 11.40 17.49 -4.64
N LYS A 348 10.77 16.48 -4.01
CA LYS A 348 9.78 15.60 -4.63
C LYS A 348 10.29 14.87 -5.89
N LYS A 349 11.59 14.59 -5.95
CA LYS A 349 12.22 13.80 -7.02
C LYS A 349 12.17 12.30 -6.70
N LEU A 350 10.96 11.79 -6.58
CA LEU A 350 10.66 10.41 -6.22
C LEU A 350 9.84 9.76 -7.34
N ILE A 351 10.14 8.52 -7.64
CA ILE A 351 9.25 7.67 -8.44
C ILE A 351 8.37 6.91 -7.46
N SER A 352 7.07 6.99 -7.69
CA SER A 352 6.05 6.36 -6.85
C SER A 352 5.34 5.22 -7.57
N ILE A 353 4.94 4.22 -6.79
CA ILE A 353 4.10 3.10 -7.21
C ILE A 353 3.11 2.82 -6.08
N THR A 354 1.87 2.45 -6.41
CA THR A 354 0.88 2.14 -5.39
C THR A 354 1.28 0.93 -4.55
N SER A 355 0.99 0.96 -3.26
CA SER A 355 1.28 -0.16 -2.34
C SER A 355 0.71 -1.47 -2.87
N SER A 356 -0.52 -1.47 -3.37
CA SER A 356 -1.17 -2.66 -3.92
C SER A 356 -0.41 -3.25 -5.10
N SER A 357 0.12 -2.41 -6.00
CA SER A 357 0.96 -2.88 -7.12
C SER A 357 2.32 -3.38 -6.66
N TYR A 358 2.92 -2.75 -5.63
CA TYR A 358 4.20 -3.20 -5.09
C TYR A 358 4.08 -4.49 -4.28
N ASP A 359 3.06 -4.59 -3.44
CA ASP A 359 2.91 -5.69 -2.46
C ASP A 359 2.49 -7.01 -3.11
N VAL A 360 1.81 -6.96 -4.28
CA VAL A 360 1.48 -8.16 -5.06
C VAL A 360 2.72 -8.83 -5.68
N LEU A 361 3.82 -8.08 -5.90
CA LEU A 361 5.06 -8.63 -6.42
C LEU A 361 5.70 -9.59 -5.40
N GLN A 362 5.92 -10.83 -5.78
CA GLN A 362 6.52 -11.85 -4.92
C GLN A 362 8.03 -11.98 -5.17
N ASN A 363 8.46 -11.77 -6.42
CA ASN A 363 9.87 -11.87 -6.78
C ASN A 363 10.66 -10.67 -6.25
N ASN A 364 11.74 -10.93 -5.53
CA ASN A 364 12.61 -9.88 -4.99
C ASN A 364 13.25 -9.00 -6.09
N LEU A 365 13.54 -9.56 -7.25
CA LEU A 365 14.06 -8.79 -8.38
C LEU A 365 12.99 -7.83 -8.90
N SER A 366 11.73 -8.25 -9.00
CA SER A 366 10.62 -7.40 -9.39
C SER A 366 10.47 -6.21 -8.46
N LYS A 367 10.56 -6.41 -7.15
CA LYS A 367 10.52 -5.32 -6.15
C LYS A 367 11.64 -4.30 -6.30
N ILE A 368 12.81 -4.72 -6.79
CA ILE A 368 13.95 -3.81 -7.01
C ILE A 368 13.76 -3.03 -8.30
N ILE A 369 13.33 -3.68 -9.40
CA ILE A 369 13.25 -3.03 -10.71
C ILE A 369 11.95 -2.24 -10.94
N CYS A 370 10.94 -2.38 -10.07
CA CYS A 370 9.60 -1.79 -10.27
C CYS A 370 9.66 -0.26 -10.46
N TYR A 371 10.45 0.45 -9.68
CA TYR A 371 10.58 1.91 -9.78
C TYR A 371 11.24 2.34 -11.09
N ALA A 372 12.28 1.61 -11.53
CA ALA A 372 12.92 1.88 -12.80
C ALA A 372 11.97 1.64 -13.97
N LEU A 373 11.21 0.54 -13.95
CA LEU A 373 10.20 0.25 -14.97
C LEU A 373 9.06 1.27 -14.95
N LYS A 374 8.66 1.74 -13.78
CA LYS A 374 7.65 2.80 -13.65
C LYS A 374 8.14 4.12 -14.25
N ARG A 375 9.40 4.51 -13.99
CA ARG A 375 10.03 5.67 -14.64
C ARG A 375 10.05 5.52 -16.16
N GLU A 376 10.43 4.34 -16.66
CA GLU A 376 10.45 4.08 -18.10
C GLU A 376 9.04 4.10 -18.71
N GLN A 377 8.04 3.58 -18.01
CA GLN A 377 6.63 3.70 -18.43
C GLN A 377 6.24 5.17 -18.58
N ILE A 378 6.57 6.03 -17.60
CA ILE A 378 6.29 7.47 -17.65
C ILE A 378 7.02 8.13 -18.83
N ALA A 379 8.28 7.79 -19.05
CA ALA A 379 9.11 8.38 -20.11
C ALA A 379 8.68 7.96 -21.52
N ASN A 380 8.05 6.80 -21.69
CA ASN A 380 7.72 6.23 -23.00
C ASN A 380 6.22 6.29 -23.36
N GLN A 381 5.45 7.22 -22.80
CA GLN A 381 4.01 7.32 -23.01
C GLN A 381 3.58 7.52 -24.47
N GLU A 382 4.44 8.10 -25.32
CA GLU A 382 4.12 8.33 -26.73
C GLU A 382 4.31 7.04 -27.57
N SER A 383 5.38 6.29 -27.34
CA SER A 383 5.72 5.08 -28.10
C SER A 383 5.18 3.80 -27.49
N LEU A 384 4.97 3.79 -26.17
CA LEU A 384 4.64 2.64 -25.32
C LEU A 384 5.59 1.44 -25.52
N THR A 385 6.76 1.65 -26.14
CA THR A 385 7.72 0.59 -26.41
C THR A 385 9.14 1.12 -26.33
N ASN A 386 10.04 0.37 -25.70
CA ASN A 386 11.46 0.68 -25.68
C ASN A 386 12.32 -0.59 -25.55
N GLU A 387 13.60 -0.48 -25.87
CA GLU A 387 14.57 -1.57 -25.86
C GLU A 387 15.56 -1.42 -24.72
N TYR A 388 15.80 -2.51 -23.97
CA TYR A 388 16.67 -2.53 -22.81
C TYR A 388 17.69 -3.66 -22.91
N SER A 389 18.98 -3.30 -22.90
CA SER A 389 20.07 -4.27 -22.88
C SER A 389 20.26 -4.88 -21.49
N TYR A 390 21.01 -5.97 -21.39
CA TYR A 390 21.43 -6.52 -20.10
C TYR A 390 22.17 -5.49 -19.23
N THR A 391 23.00 -4.64 -19.85
CA THR A 391 23.73 -3.54 -19.16
C THR A 391 22.79 -2.55 -18.47
N TYR A 392 21.60 -2.29 -19.05
CA TYR A 392 20.59 -1.46 -18.40
C TYR A 392 20.18 -2.05 -17.03
N PHE A 393 19.89 -3.35 -16.98
CA PHE A 393 19.52 -4.01 -15.72
C PHE A 393 20.69 -4.09 -14.74
N GLN A 394 21.94 -4.18 -15.22
CA GLN A 394 23.12 -4.12 -14.34
C GLN A 394 23.29 -2.75 -13.67
N LYS A 395 22.81 -1.66 -14.26
CA LYS A 395 22.80 -0.33 -13.64
C LYS A 395 21.78 -0.21 -12.50
N ILE A 396 20.76 -1.07 -12.48
CA ILE A 396 19.67 -1.02 -11.48
C ILE A 396 19.90 -2.06 -10.39
N VAL A 397 20.38 -3.24 -10.76
CA VAL A 397 20.43 -4.44 -9.92
C VAL A 397 21.84 -4.95 -9.78
N ARG A 398 22.22 -5.24 -8.54
CA ARG A 398 23.48 -5.92 -8.24
C ARG A 398 23.29 -7.42 -8.33
N PHE A 399 23.76 -8.03 -9.41
CA PHE A 399 23.73 -9.47 -9.57
C PHE A 399 24.91 -10.15 -8.89
N LYS A 400 24.61 -11.18 -8.05
CA LYS A 400 25.66 -11.98 -7.37
C LYS A 400 26.52 -12.76 -8.36
N LEU A 401 25.89 -13.33 -9.38
CA LEU A 401 26.58 -14.20 -10.35
C LEU A 401 26.94 -13.40 -11.60
N LYS A 402 28.17 -13.61 -12.09
CA LYS A 402 28.61 -13.09 -13.41
C LYS A 402 28.05 -13.92 -14.58
N ASN A 403 27.11 -14.84 -14.34
CA ASN A 403 26.48 -15.67 -15.38
C ASN A 403 25.33 -14.94 -16.06
N LYS A 404 25.62 -14.31 -17.20
CA LYS A 404 24.67 -13.53 -17.98
C LYS A 404 23.38 -14.32 -18.29
N LYS A 405 23.50 -15.61 -18.70
CA LYS A 405 22.34 -16.44 -19.05
C LYS A 405 21.38 -16.61 -17.90
N LYS A 406 21.90 -16.89 -16.68
CA LYS A 406 21.05 -17.01 -15.47
C LYS A 406 20.43 -15.68 -15.07
N ASN A 407 21.17 -14.59 -15.19
CA ASN A 407 20.65 -13.26 -14.87
C ASN A 407 19.55 -12.83 -15.85
N LEU A 408 19.72 -13.11 -17.16
CA LEU A 408 18.67 -12.87 -18.17
C LEU A 408 17.40 -13.66 -17.86
N GLN A 409 17.53 -14.93 -17.41
CA GLN A 409 16.37 -15.73 -17.00
C GLN A 409 15.66 -15.11 -15.79
N LEU A 410 16.39 -14.67 -14.75
CA LEU A 410 15.80 -13.98 -13.59
C LEU A 410 15.06 -12.70 -14.00
N ILE A 411 15.62 -11.93 -14.94
CA ILE A 411 14.97 -10.74 -15.49
C ILE A 411 13.68 -11.13 -16.22
N GLN A 412 13.69 -12.18 -17.06
CA GLN A 412 12.48 -12.66 -17.74
C GLN A 412 11.39 -13.07 -16.77
N GLU A 413 11.74 -13.84 -15.72
CA GLU A 413 10.79 -14.25 -14.68
C GLU A 413 10.18 -13.04 -13.97
N SER A 414 10.99 -12.02 -13.71
CA SER A 414 10.50 -10.78 -13.09
C SER A 414 9.62 -9.97 -14.04
N LEU A 415 9.99 -9.81 -15.30
CA LEU A 415 9.17 -9.12 -16.31
C LEU A 415 7.82 -9.84 -16.51
N GLN A 416 7.83 -11.18 -16.49
CA GLN A 416 6.60 -11.95 -16.59
C GLN A 416 5.66 -11.67 -15.42
N GLU A 417 6.18 -11.52 -14.20
CA GLU A 417 5.37 -11.15 -13.02
C GLU A 417 4.69 -9.79 -13.18
N PHE A 418 5.35 -8.81 -13.81
CA PHE A 418 4.74 -7.51 -14.13
C PHE A 418 3.60 -7.65 -15.16
N VAL A 419 3.78 -8.48 -16.19
CA VAL A 419 2.75 -8.77 -17.19
C VAL A 419 1.54 -9.46 -16.55
N ASP A 420 1.78 -10.49 -15.74
CA ASP A 420 0.74 -11.30 -15.10
C ASP A 420 -0.12 -10.45 -14.14
N ASN A 421 0.49 -9.48 -13.44
CA ASN A 421 -0.19 -8.57 -12.53
C ASN A 421 -0.62 -7.25 -13.18
N LYS A 422 -0.38 -7.05 -14.48
CA LYS A 422 -0.70 -5.81 -15.23
C LYS A 422 -0.11 -4.54 -14.59
N ILE A 423 1.15 -4.62 -14.17
CA ILE A 423 1.87 -3.51 -13.55
C ILE A 423 2.87 -2.95 -14.58
N ALA A 424 2.71 -1.72 -15.00
CA ALA A 424 3.58 -0.98 -15.91
C ALA A 424 3.83 -1.62 -17.28
N ILE A 425 3.83 -2.95 -17.42
CA ILE A 425 4.20 -3.70 -18.62
C ILE A 425 2.99 -4.48 -19.16
N GLU A 426 2.71 -4.34 -20.46
CA GLU A 426 1.73 -5.13 -21.19
C GLU A 426 2.30 -6.46 -21.65
N SER A 427 3.51 -6.41 -22.26
CA SER A 427 4.20 -7.58 -22.76
C SER A 427 5.70 -7.29 -22.94
N PHE A 428 6.51 -8.33 -23.14
CA PHE A 428 7.92 -8.19 -23.50
C PHE A 428 8.40 -9.33 -24.38
N GLU A 429 9.48 -9.08 -25.13
CA GLU A 429 10.18 -10.08 -25.92
C GLU A 429 11.69 -9.98 -25.67
N LEU A 430 12.39 -11.13 -25.67
CA LEU A 430 13.85 -11.16 -25.62
C LEU A 430 14.41 -11.51 -27.03
N LYS A 431 15.01 -10.52 -27.69
CA LYS A 431 15.61 -10.65 -29.02
C LYS A 431 17.10 -10.35 -28.94
N ASN A 432 17.94 -11.30 -29.29
CA ASN A 432 19.42 -11.13 -29.37
C ASN A 432 20.04 -10.58 -28.07
N GLY A 433 19.47 -10.92 -26.90
CA GLY A 433 19.94 -10.43 -25.58
C GLY A 433 19.46 -9.02 -25.19
N VAL A 434 18.53 -8.44 -25.95
CA VAL A 434 17.87 -7.17 -25.70
C VAL A 434 16.39 -7.45 -25.40
N PHE A 435 15.87 -6.84 -24.35
CA PHE A 435 14.45 -6.88 -24.00
C PHE A 435 13.73 -5.75 -24.72
N VAL A 436 12.77 -6.10 -25.56
CA VAL A 436 11.80 -5.16 -26.14
C VAL A 436 10.60 -5.18 -25.19
N ILE A 437 10.34 -4.08 -24.50
CA ILE A 437 9.27 -3.98 -23.49
C ILE A 437 8.17 -3.08 -24.05
N HIS A 438 6.93 -3.59 -24.01
CA HIS A 438 5.72 -2.84 -24.30
C HIS A 438 5.07 -2.42 -22.99
N PHE A 439 4.93 -1.11 -22.79
CA PHE A 439 4.38 -0.55 -21.57
C PHE A 439 2.87 -0.41 -21.66
N LEU A 440 2.19 -0.58 -20.53
CA LEU A 440 0.80 -0.16 -20.39
C LEU A 440 0.72 1.36 -20.44
N PRO A 441 -0.33 1.94 -21.06
CA PRO A 441 -0.58 3.37 -20.95
C PRO A 441 -0.81 3.73 -19.48
N LEU A 442 -0.44 4.95 -19.10
CA LEU A 442 -0.79 5.47 -17.78
C LEU A 442 -2.30 5.60 -17.66
N SER A 443 -2.83 5.27 -16.49
CA SER A 443 -4.23 5.51 -16.17
C SER A 443 -4.54 7.02 -16.14
N PRO A 444 -5.79 7.44 -16.33
CA PRO A 444 -6.17 8.85 -16.18
C PRO A 444 -5.75 9.45 -14.83
N ALA A 445 -5.82 8.68 -13.75
CA ALA A 445 -5.40 9.09 -12.42
C ALA A 445 -3.89 9.37 -12.34
N GLU A 446 -3.08 8.48 -12.91
CA GLU A 446 -1.62 8.67 -12.96
C GLU A 446 -1.23 9.88 -13.80
N ILE A 447 -1.92 10.13 -14.92
CA ILE A 447 -1.69 11.32 -15.76
C ILE A 447 -2.05 12.60 -14.99
N GLU A 448 -3.16 12.60 -14.27
CA GLU A 448 -3.61 13.75 -13.46
C GLU A 448 -2.59 14.07 -12.36
N ASP A 449 -2.09 13.04 -11.65
CA ASP A 449 -1.08 13.21 -10.62
C ASP A 449 0.24 13.77 -11.16
N LEU A 450 0.70 13.31 -12.34
CA LEU A 450 1.88 13.86 -13.00
C LEU A 450 1.70 15.33 -13.39
N HIS A 451 0.52 15.73 -13.85
CA HIS A 451 0.20 17.12 -14.16
C HIS A 451 0.14 17.99 -12.90
N PHE A 452 -0.39 17.45 -11.82
CA PHE A 452 -0.48 18.14 -10.53
C PHE A 452 0.90 18.44 -9.93
N ASP A 453 1.83 17.51 -9.99
CA ASP A 453 3.20 17.71 -9.51
C ASP A 453 3.95 18.74 -10.37
N ASN A 454 3.78 18.72 -11.67
CA ASN A 454 4.38 19.69 -12.59
C ASN A 454 3.85 21.13 -12.40
N THR A 455 2.55 21.31 -12.16
CA THR A 455 1.95 22.62 -11.91
C THR A 455 2.40 23.23 -10.58
N LYS A 456 2.63 22.43 -9.54
CA LYS A 456 3.21 22.91 -8.27
C LYS A 456 4.67 23.32 -8.40
N ALA A 457 5.47 22.63 -9.21
CA ALA A 457 6.86 22.96 -9.45
C ALA A 457 6.99 24.31 -10.18
N VAL A 458 6.14 24.59 -11.16
CA VAL A 458 6.11 25.88 -11.88
C VAL A 458 5.68 27.02 -10.97
N SER A 459 4.71 26.82 -10.07
CA SER A 459 4.23 27.87 -9.17
C SER A 459 5.24 28.28 -8.09
N VAL A 460 6.20 27.42 -7.75
CA VAL A 460 7.29 27.72 -6.80
C VAL A 460 8.43 28.46 -7.50
N SER A 461 8.71 28.15 -8.76
CA SER A 461 9.76 28.85 -9.53
C SER A 461 9.39 30.30 -9.87
N ASP A 462 8.10 30.60 -10.05
CA ASP A 462 7.61 31.96 -10.31
C ASP A 462 7.53 32.86 -9.05
N LYS A 463 7.62 32.28 -7.86
CA LYS A 463 7.69 33.03 -6.58
C LYS A 463 9.13 33.35 -6.14
N LEU A 464 10.13 32.82 -6.84
CA LEU A 464 11.55 33.00 -6.58
C LEU A 464 12.25 33.94 -7.63
N LYS A 465 11.49 34.50 -8.56
CA LYS A 465 11.87 35.64 -9.42
C LYS A 465 11.25 36.93 -8.88
#